data_8b76aa63cabd1ad83ee91d48c09b4df5
#
_entry.id   8b76aa63cabd1ad83ee91d48c09b4df5
#
_cell.length_a   1.000
_cell.length_b   1.000
_cell.length_c   1.000
_cell.angle_alpha   90.00
_cell.angle_beta   90.00
_cell.angle_gamma   90.00
#
_symmetry.space_group_name_H-M   'P 1'
#
loop_
_entity.id
_entity.type
_entity.pdbx_description
1 polymer ?
#
loop_
_entity_poly.entity_id
_entity_poly.type
_entity_poly.pdbx_seq_one_letter_code
_entity_poly.pdbx_strand_id
1 'polypeptide(L)'
;MDDQTRLQVARAIYGYPSLNKYAIDPAKPIRISVQNGHVELYGVVDSEADKNTAGIRANGVPGIFSVKNYLQVANQPEEKPRGQAQK
;
A
#
# COMPACT_ATOMS: atom_id res chain seq x y z
N MET A 1 13.04 -3.56 16.00
CA MET A 1 12.94 -4.77 15.22
C MET A 1 11.75 -4.67 14.30
N ASP A 2 11.17 -5.80 13.91
CA ASP A 2 10.10 -5.77 12.91
C ASP A 2 8.88 -4.99 13.36
N ASP A 3 8.53 -5.06 14.65
CA ASP A 3 7.39 -4.31 15.16
C ASP A 3 7.61 -2.79 15.06
N GLN A 4 8.80 -2.34 15.39
CA GLN A 4 9.13 -0.92 15.24
C GLN A 4 9.15 -0.50 13.79
N THR A 5 9.73 -1.34 12.94
CA THR A 5 9.79 -1.06 11.51
C THR A 5 8.39 -0.99 10.93
N ARG A 6 7.52 -1.92 11.33
CA ARG A 6 6.14 -1.91 10.86
C ARG A 6 5.45 -0.61 11.27
N LEU A 7 5.67 -0.16 12.51
CA LEU A 7 5.08 1.09 12.96
C LEU A 7 5.57 2.27 12.15
N GLN A 8 6.86 2.29 11.82
CA GLN A 8 7.42 3.36 11.00
C GLN A 8 6.84 3.34 9.58
N VAL A 9 6.65 2.15 9.02
CA VAL A 9 6.02 2.03 7.71
C VAL A 9 4.59 2.53 7.76
N ALA A 10 3.85 2.15 8.81
CA ALA A 10 2.48 2.61 8.97
C ALA A 10 2.42 4.13 9.06
N ARG A 11 3.32 4.73 9.83
CA ARG A 11 3.35 6.19 9.94
C ARG A 11 3.69 6.85 8.62
N ALA A 12 4.62 6.27 7.86
CA ALA A 12 4.99 6.82 6.57
C ALA A 12 3.83 6.79 5.59
N ILE A 13 3.06 5.70 5.61
CA ILE A 13 1.92 5.54 4.71
C ILE A 13 0.76 6.43 5.16
N TYR A 14 0.32 6.26 6.42
CA TYR A 14 -0.87 6.96 6.89
C TYR A 14 -0.63 8.43 7.15
N GLY A 15 0.63 8.84 7.27
CA GLY A 15 0.96 10.25 7.39
C GLY A 15 0.87 11.02 6.08
N TYR A 16 0.80 10.33 4.96
CA TYR A 16 0.68 10.99 3.68
C TYR A 16 -0.78 11.40 3.46
N PRO A 17 -1.05 12.65 3.05
CA PRO A 17 -2.44 13.15 3.01
C PRO A 17 -3.40 12.29 2.20
N SER A 18 -3.00 11.80 1.03
CA SER A 18 -3.91 11.02 0.20
C SER A 18 -4.18 9.63 0.76
N LEU A 19 -3.36 9.16 1.71
CA LEU A 19 -3.51 7.84 2.31
C LEU A 19 -4.10 7.87 3.70
N ASN A 20 -4.22 9.07 4.28
CA ASN A 20 -4.71 9.21 5.65
C ASN A 20 -6.10 8.63 5.84
N LYS A 21 -6.92 8.68 4.81
CA LYS A 21 -8.28 8.16 4.89
C LYS A 21 -8.31 6.67 5.20
N TYR A 22 -7.28 5.92 4.84
CA TYR A 22 -7.26 4.48 5.10
C TYR A 22 -6.97 4.16 6.56
N ALA A 23 -6.40 5.11 7.30
CA ALA A 23 -6.18 4.92 8.72
C ALA A 23 -7.49 5.01 9.50
N ILE A 24 -8.46 5.73 8.95
CA ILE A 24 -9.72 6.01 9.63
C ILE A 24 -10.81 5.00 9.23
N ASP A 25 -10.80 4.58 7.98
CA ASP A 25 -11.85 3.72 7.43
C ASP A 25 -11.60 2.26 7.82
N PRO A 26 -12.41 1.70 8.74
CA PRO A 26 -12.19 0.31 9.15
C PRO A 26 -12.49 -0.72 8.06
N ALA A 27 -13.20 -0.31 7.00
CA ALA A 27 -13.56 -1.23 5.93
C ALA A 27 -12.43 -1.44 4.92
N LYS A 28 -11.44 -0.53 4.90
CA LYS A 28 -10.38 -0.57 3.89
C LYS A 28 -9.01 -0.34 4.50
N PRO A 29 -8.63 -1.08 5.55
CA PRO A 29 -7.31 -0.87 6.13
C PRO A 29 -6.23 -1.42 5.21
N ILE A 30 -5.11 -0.72 5.18
CA ILE A 30 -3.91 -1.24 4.55
C ILE A 30 -3.20 -2.10 5.59
N ARG A 31 -2.99 -3.37 5.27
CA ARG A 31 -2.30 -4.26 6.18
C ARG A 31 -0.84 -4.34 5.80
N ILE A 32 0.01 -4.26 6.79
CA ILE A 32 1.45 -4.17 6.61
C ILE A 32 2.10 -5.34 7.31
N SER A 33 2.90 -6.09 6.58
CA SER A 33 3.69 -7.18 7.13
C SER A 33 5.16 -6.84 6.93
N VAL A 34 5.97 -7.00 7.97
CA VAL A 34 7.41 -6.74 7.90
C VAL A 34 8.15 -7.92 8.47
N GLN A 35 9.10 -8.44 7.71
CA GLN A 35 10.00 -9.50 8.17
C GLN A 35 11.40 -9.21 7.66
N ASN A 36 12.34 -9.03 8.58
CA ASN A 36 13.75 -8.85 8.23
C ASN A 36 13.97 -7.73 7.21
N GLY A 37 13.19 -6.65 7.33
CA GLY A 37 13.31 -5.52 6.44
C GLY A 37 12.55 -5.67 5.12
N HIS A 38 11.84 -6.77 4.93
CA HIS A 38 11.03 -6.99 3.74
C HIS A 38 9.58 -6.70 4.07
N VAL A 39 8.98 -5.76 3.32
CA VAL A 39 7.64 -5.28 3.58
C VAL A 39 6.68 -5.85 2.54
N GLU A 40 5.50 -6.26 3.00
CA GLU A 40 4.40 -6.63 2.12
C GLU A 40 3.18 -5.80 2.50
N LEU A 41 2.51 -5.24 1.50
CA LEU A 41 1.31 -4.42 1.70
C LEU A 41 0.12 -5.14 1.12
N TYR A 42 -0.95 -5.23 1.92
CA TYR A 42 -2.20 -5.89 1.52
C TYR A 42 -3.37 -4.98 1.79
N GLY A 43 -4.38 -5.10 0.99
CA GLY A 43 -5.62 -4.37 1.19
C GLY A 43 -6.17 -3.83 -0.10
N VAL A 44 -7.17 -2.96 0.01
CA VAL A 44 -7.85 -2.37 -1.13
C VAL A 44 -7.77 -0.85 -1.00
N VAL A 45 -7.36 -0.20 -2.09
CA VAL A 45 -7.28 1.26 -2.15
C VAL A 45 -8.18 1.77 -3.28
N ASP A 46 -8.41 3.08 -3.27
CA ASP A 46 -9.37 3.68 -4.20
C ASP A 46 -8.81 3.91 -5.59
N SER A 47 -7.49 4.06 -5.70
CA SER A 47 -6.90 4.42 -6.98
C SER A 47 -5.51 3.82 -7.14
N GLU A 48 -5.07 3.74 -8.37
CA GLU A 48 -3.71 3.29 -8.69
C GLU A 48 -2.67 4.23 -8.09
N ALA A 49 -2.98 5.52 -8.06
CA ALA A 49 -2.09 6.50 -7.45
C ALA A 49 -1.88 6.20 -5.97
N ASP A 50 -2.95 5.86 -5.25
CA ASP A 50 -2.83 5.51 -3.84
C ASP A 50 -1.99 4.26 -3.65
N LYS A 51 -2.19 3.26 -4.50
CA LYS A 51 -1.40 2.04 -4.44
C LYS A 51 0.09 2.33 -4.61
N ASN A 52 0.42 3.10 -5.63
CA ASN A 52 1.81 3.43 -5.92
C ASN A 52 2.42 4.27 -4.81
N THR A 53 1.68 5.24 -4.30
CA THR A 53 2.15 6.11 -3.22
C THR A 53 2.45 5.29 -1.97
N ALA A 54 1.58 4.35 -1.62
CA ALA A 54 1.81 3.51 -0.45
C ALA A 54 3.13 2.75 -0.59
N GLY A 55 3.39 2.18 -1.76
CA GLY A 55 4.65 1.48 -2.00
C GLY A 55 5.86 2.38 -1.87
N ILE A 56 5.78 3.57 -2.45
CA ILE A 56 6.87 4.54 -2.39
C ILE A 56 7.15 4.98 -0.96
N ARG A 57 6.09 5.27 -0.21
CA ARG A 57 6.25 5.70 1.18
C ARG A 57 6.86 4.59 2.03
N ALA A 58 6.42 3.36 1.83
CA ALA A 58 6.98 2.23 2.56
C ALA A 58 8.47 2.04 2.24
N ASN A 59 8.82 2.18 0.98
CA ASN A 59 10.21 1.98 0.55
C ASN A 59 11.13 3.08 1.07
N GLY A 60 10.59 4.22 1.45
CA GLY A 60 11.38 5.33 1.97
C GLY A 60 11.75 5.19 3.44
N VAL A 61 11.27 4.19 4.13
CA VAL A 61 11.57 3.99 5.55
C VAL A 61 12.97 3.39 5.70
N PRO A 62 13.82 3.98 6.56
CA PRO A 62 15.16 3.41 6.77
C PRO A 62 15.10 1.97 7.26
N GLY A 63 15.97 1.13 6.74
CA GLY A 63 16.04 -0.28 7.13
C GLY A 63 15.18 -1.21 6.29
N ILE A 64 14.46 -0.66 5.32
CA ILE A 64 13.64 -1.48 4.42
C ILE A 64 14.50 -1.93 3.23
N PHE A 65 14.52 -3.23 2.99
CA PHE A 65 15.26 -3.81 1.86
C PHE A 65 14.39 -3.99 0.63
N SER A 66 13.12 -4.31 0.82
CA SER A 66 12.23 -4.49 -0.31
C SER A 66 10.79 -4.24 0.11
N VAL A 67 9.97 -3.84 -0.86
CA VAL A 67 8.53 -3.67 -0.65
C VAL A 67 7.81 -4.43 -1.75
N LYS A 68 6.90 -5.32 -1.34
CA LYS A 68 6.01 -5.99 -2.28
C LYS A 68 4.62 -5.42 -2.08
N ASN A 69 4.11 -4.80 -3.13
CA ASN A 69 2.87 -4.06 -3.07
C ASN A 69 1.74 -4.90 -3.65
N TYR A 70 1.00 -5.57 -2.77
CA TYR A 70 -0.13 -6.41 -3.17
C TYR A 70 -1.46 -5.69 -3.00
N LEU A 71 -1.43 -4.37 -2.86
CA LEU A 71 -2.67 -3.60 -2.76
C LEU A 71 -3.47 -3.73 -4.05
N GLN A 72 -4.78 -3.78 -3.91
CA GLN A 72 -5.70 -3.86 -5.05
C GLN A 72 -6.47 -2.57 -5.17
N VAL A 73 -6.77 -2.19 -6.41
CA VAL A 73 -7.50 -0.96 -6.68
C VAL A 73 -8.98 -1.29 -6.82
N ALA A 74 -9.80 -0.70 -5.94
CA ALA A 74 -11.21 -1.05 -5.84
C ALA A 74 -12.01 -0.67 -7.08
N ASN A 75 -11.67 0.47 -7.69
CA ASN A 75 -12.43 1.01 -8.80
C ASN A 75 -11.77 0.79 -10.15
N GLN A 76 -10.90 -0.19 -10.23
CA GLN A 76 -10.22 -0.48 -11.48
C GLN A 76 -11.21 -1.10 -12.47
N PRO A 77 -11.31 -0.55 -13.70
CA PRO A 77 -12.18 -1.16 -14.72
C PRO A 77 -11.67 -2.53 -15.09
N GLU A 78 -12.51 -3.38 -15.43
CA GLU A 78 -12.08 -4.73 -15.73
C GLU A 78 -11.52 -4.88 -17.08
N GLU A 79 -11.41 -4.62 -16.61
CA GLU A 79 -10.96 -4.60 -17.07
C GLU A 79 -10.97 -5.03 -17.90
N LYS A 80 -11.09 -5.02 -18.08
CA LYS A 80 -10.94 -5.03 -18.63
C LYS A 80 -10.86 -5.49 -19.51
N PRO A 81 -10.83 -5.57 -19.76
CA PRO A 81 -10.51 -5.71 -20.47
C PRO A 81 -10.21 -5.81 -21.30
N ARG A 82 -10.05 -5.60 -21.17
CA ARG A 82 -9.57 -5.18 -21.80
C ARG A 82 -9.26 -5.37 -22.57
N GLY A 83 -9.34 -5.47 -22.33
CA GLY A 83 -8.89 -5.23 -22.87
C GLY A 83 -8.71 -5.20 -23.30
N GLN A 84 -8.68 -5.25 -23.20
CA GLN A 84 -8.40 -4.92 -23.55
C GLN A 84 -8.30 -4.79 -24.05
N ALA A 85 -8.58 -4.98 -24.05
CA ALA A 85 -8.38 -4.59 -24.48
C ALA A 85 -8.26 -4.37 -25.02
N GLN A 86 -8.39 -4.46 -24.90
CA GLN A 86 -8.18 -4.04 -25.21
C GLN A 86 -8.13 -3.99 -25.79
N LYS A 87 -8.39 -4.17 -25.88
CA LYS A 87 -8.20 -3.94 -26.34
C LYS A 87 -7.97 -3.86 -26.89
#